data_436d4659451cdc3ca77fc0c56f67c347
#
_entry.id   436d4659451cdc3ca77fc0c56f67c347
#
_cell.length_a   1.000
_cell.length_b   1.000
_cell.length_c   1.000
_cell.angle_alpha   90.00
_cell.angle_beta   90.00
_cell.angle_gamma   90.00
#
_symmetry.space_group_name_H-M   'P 1'
#
loop_
_entity.id
_entity.type
_entity.pdbx_description
1 polymer ?
#
loop_
_entity_poly.entity_id
_entity_poly.type
_entity_poly.pdbx_seq_one_letter_code
_entity_poly.pdbx_strand_id
1 'polypeptide(L)'
;KRDQELILNGEPVEMTVPESYKMDFKTPSGKIELYNPQDVEPLIRYMPPYGDNAPFWLIIGNDIRILDSSFCELDFNDPELMKLRIHPEDAKMYNINDGAEVEIYNDRGSVKIKAYYDDEVQRGTLVTLGVWWQSQSSDPHVAINALTAARPTDQGWGSTFYDVQVHIRNLL
;
A
#
# COMPACT_ATOMS: atom_id res chain seq x y z
N LYS A 1 -16.98 31.27 -12.62
CA LYS A 1 -16.31 32.54 -12.24
C LYS A 1 -16.83 33.08 -10.92
N ARG A 2 -18.19 33.25 -10.78
CA ARG A 2 -18.82 33.75 -9.54
C ARG A 2 -18.41 32.93 -8.30
N ASP A 3 -18.48 31.61 -8.38
CA ASP A 3 -18.15 30.73 -7.27
C ASP A 3 -16.67 30.79 -6.88
N GLN A 4 -15.77 30.99 -7.86
CA GLN A 4 -14.35 31.21 -7.59
C GLN A 4 -14.09 32.54 -6.86
N GLU A 5 -14.79 33.59 -7.20
CA GLU A 5 -14.68 34.89 -6.50
C GLU A 5 -15.19 34.80 -5.07
N LEU A 6 -16.30 34.09 -4.84
CA LEU A 6 -16.82 33.83 -3.49
C LEU A 6 -15.82 33.06 -2.63
N ILE A 7 -15.23 31.98 -3.17
CA ILE A 7 -14.24 31.16 -2.46
C ILE A 7 -13.00 32.00 -2.12
N LEU A 8 -12.50 32.81 -3.06
CA LEU A 8 -11.34 33.68 -2.83
C LEU A 8 -11.59 34.77 -1.76
N ASN A 9 -12.85 35.17 -1.60
CA ASN A 9 -13.28 36.12 -0.56
C ASN A 9 -13.60 35.44 0.78
N GLY A 10 -13.45 34.12 0.89
CA GLY A 10 -13.80 33.36 2.08
C GLY A 10 -15.31 33.20 2.30
N GLU A 11 -16.11 33.42 1.27
CA GLU A 11 -17.57 33.26 1.32
C GLU A 11 -17.95 31.79 1.05
N PRO A 12 -18.97 31.24 1.75
CA PRO A 12 -19.42 29.91 1.52
C PRO A 12 -20.09 29.78 0.14
N VAL A 13 -19.76 28.70 -0.58
CA VAL A 13 -20.41 28.35 -1.87
C VAL A 13 -21.26 27.12 -1.66
N GLU A 14 -22.51 27.22 -2.05
CA GLU A 14 -23.41 26.06 -2.05
C GLU A 14 -23.00 25.10 -3.18
N MET A 15 -22.56 23.92 -2.80
CA MET A 15 -22.27 22.84 -3.74
C MET A 15 -23.52 22.01 -3.99
N THR A 16 -24.01 22.04 -5.22
CA THR A 16 -25.02 21.08 -5.65
C THR A 16 -24.38 19.74 -5.84
N VAL A 17 -24.61 18.82 -4.90
CA VAL A 17 -24.17 17.42 -5.06
C VAL A 17 -25.09 16.76 -6.10
N PRO A 18 -24.56 16.25 -7.20
CA PRO A 18 -25.37 15.54 -8.19
C PRO A 18 -26.11 14.38 -7.53
N GLU A 19 -27.40 14.24 -7.79
CA GLU A 19 -28.18 13.09 -7.30
C GLU A 19 -27.79 11.76 -7.94
N SER A 20 -26.82 11.78 -8.85
CA SER A 20 -26.36 10.64 -9.64
C SER A 20 -25.89 9.43 -8.82
N TYR A 21 -25.43 9.62 -7.60
CA TYR A 21 -25.11 8.49 -6.71
C TYR A 21 -26.35 7.82 -6.11
N LYS A 22 -27.55 8.37 -6.33
CA LYS A 22 -28.84 7.81 -5.88
C LYS A 22 -29.43 6.85 -6.93
N MET A 23 -28.66 5.86 -7.37
CA MET A 23 -29.10 4.85 -8.34
C MET A 23 -29.33 5.37 -9.78
N ASP A 24 -28.77 6.53 -10.13
CA ASP A 24 -28.74 7.04 -11.50
C ASP A 24 -27.39 6.67 -12.16
N PHE A 25 -27.32 5.48 -12.72
CA PHE A 25 -26.11 4.96 -13.35
C PHE A 25 -25.94 5.53 -14.76
N LYS A 26 -24.76 6.10 -15.04
CA LYS A 26 -24.41 6.65 -16.37
C LYS A 26 -23.90 5.54 -17.34
N THR A 27 -24.49 4.36 -17.25
CA THR A 27 -24.23 3.24 -18.13
C THR A 27 -25.23 3.24 -19.30
N PRO A 28 -24.95 2.58 -20.42
CA PRO A 28 -25.89 2.47 -21.54
C PRO A 28 -27.25 1.91 -21.16
N SER A 29 -27.33 1.01 -20.20
CA SER A 29 -28.57 0.41 -19.69
C SER A 29 -29.26 1.26 -18.60
N GLY A 30 -28.61 2.28 -18.06
CA GLY A 30 -29.06 3.01 -16.86
C GLY A 30 -29.10 2.16 -15.59
N LYS A 31 -28.41 1.01 -15.58
CA LYS A 31 -28.35 0.05 -14.46
C LYS A 31 -26.90 -0.31 -14.17
N ILE A 32 -26.64 -0.99 -13.05
CA ILE A 32 -25.35 -1.63 -12.81
C ILE A 32 -25.14 -2.71 -13.89
N GLU A 33 -24.05 -2.58 -14.63
CA GLU A 33 -23.68 -3.54 -15.67
C GLU A 33 -22.62 -4.52 -15.13
N LEU A 34 -23.00 -5.79 -14.99
CA LEU A 34 -22.10 -6.85 -14.54
C LEU A 34 -21.45 -7.59 -15.73
N TYR A 35 -21.94 -7.34 -16.93
CA TYR A 35 -21.43 -7.92 -18.17
C TYR A 35 -20.93 -6.77 -19.07
N ASN A 36 -19.66 -6.75 -19.39
CA ASN A 36 -19.04 -5.79 -20.30
C ASN A 36 -18.62 -6.50 -21.60
N PRO A 37 -19.40 -6.42 -22.68
CA PRO A 37 -19.08 -7.11 -23.92
C PRO A 37 -17.83 -6.56 -24.64
N GLN A 38 -17.30 -5.43 -24.20
CA GLN A 38 -16.10 -4.82 -24.77
C GLN A 38 -14.81 -5.34 -24.11
N ASP A 39 -14.94 -6.07 -23.01
CA ASP A 39 -13.80 -6.62 -22.30
C ASP A 39 -13.45 -8.03 -22.83
N VAL A 40 -12.17 -8.38 -22.70
CA VAL A 40 -11.68 -9.74 -23.01
C VAL A 40 -12.36 -10.77 -22.12
N GLU A 41 -12.61 -10.40 -20.87
CA GLU A 41 -13.34 -11.21 -19.88
C GLU A 41 -14.62 -10.46 -19.47
N PRO A 42 -15.73 -10.66 -20.19
CA PRO A 42 -16.93 -9.84 -20.04
C PRO A 42 -17.63 -9.94 -18.70
N LEU A 43 -17.41 -11.01 -17.93
CA LEU A 43 -17.99 -11.21 -16.60
C LEU A 43 -16.93 -10.99 -15.52
N ILE A 44 -17.35 -10.38 -14.42
CA ILE A 44 -16.51 -10.26 -13.23
C ILE A 44 -16.22 -11.66 -12.68
N ARG A 45 -14.94 -11.98 -12.52
CA ARG A 45 -14.48 -13.23 -11.93
C ARG A 45 -13.35 -12.97 -10.94
N TYR A 46 -13.12 -13.93 -10.06
CA TYR A 46 -11.93 -13.91 -9.20
C TYR A 46 -10.67 -14.08 -10.05
N MET A 47 -9.74 -13.14 -9.88
CA MET A 47 -8.37 -13.25 -10.38
C MET A 47 -7.44 -13.36 -9.18
N PRO A 48 -6.52 -14.33 -9.14
CA PRO A 48 -5.55 -14.42 -8.07
C PRO A 48 -4.61 -13.20 -8.10
N PRO A 49 -4.06 -12.79 -6.95
CA PRO A 49 -3.00 -11.80 -6.91
C PRO A 49 -1.83 -12.21 -7.80
N TYR A 50 -1.16 -11.23 -8.39
CA TYR A 50 -0.04 -11.53 -9.30
C TYR A 50 1.12 -12.25 -8.59
N GLY A 51 1.48 -11.78 -7.38
CA GLY A 51 2.63 -12.32 -6.65
C GLY A 51 3.97 -12.11 -7.36
N ASP A 52 5.04 -12.56 -6.74
CA ASP A 52 6.42 -12.46 -7.24
C ASP A 52 7.22 -13.74 -7.01
N ASN A 53 6.55 -14.87 -6.75
CA ASN A 53 7.15 -16.18 -6.45
C ASN A 53 8.14 -16.15 -5.26
N ALA A 54 7.87 -15.30 -4.27
CA ALA A 54 8.64 -15.20 -3.04
C ALA A 54 7.82 -15.67 -1.82
N PRO A 55 8.48 -16.05 -0.70
CA PRO A 55 7.81 -16.75 0.40
C PRO A 55 6.88 -15.87 1.25
N PHE A 56 7.04 -14.55 1.22
CA PHE A 56 6.29 -13.64 2.07
C PHE A 56 5.48 -12.63 1.28
N TRP A 57 4.21 -12.49 1.61
CA TRP A 57 3.42 -11.33 1.21
C TRP A 57 3.86 -10.10 2.01
N LEU A 58 4.10 -8.98 1.34
CA LEU A 58 4.43 -7.71 1.97
C LEU A 58 3.21 -6.81 2.02
N ILE A 59 2.74 -6.49 3.21
CA ILE A 59 1.66 -5.54 3.45
C ILE A 59 2.28 -4.21 3.90
N ILE A 60 2.02 -3.16 3.14
CA ILE A 60 2.43 -1.79 3.46
C ILE A 60 1.16 -1.05 3.89
N GLY A 61 0.89 -1.05 5.20
CA GLY A 61 -0.29 -0.41 5.77
C GLY A 61 -0.08 1.08 6.02
N ASN A 62 -1.17 1.80 6.27
CA ASN A 62 -1.09 3.20 6.68
C ASN A 62 -0.68 3.31 8.15
N ASP A 63 0.19 4.26 8.47
CA ASP A 63 0.47 4.65 9.85
C ASP A 63 -0.53 5.74 10.28
N ILE A 64 -1.09 5.62 11.48
CA ILE A 64 -2.09 6.56 12.01
C ILE A 64 -1.58 8.00 12.15
N ARG A 65 -0.26 8.18 12.19
CA ARG A 65 0.40 9.47 12.39
C ARG A 65 0.57 10.27 11.11
N ILE A 66 0.47 9.62 9.94
CA ILE A 66 0.73 10.21 8.64
C ILE A 66 -0.38 9.87 7.64
N LEU A 67 -0.52 10.71 6.62
CA LEU A 67 -1.42 10.46 5.49
C LEU A 67 -0.55 10.23 4.25
N ASP A 68 -0.36 8.97 3.86
CA ASP A 68 0.67 8.55 2.94
C ASP A 68 2.04 9.08 3.38
N SER A 69 2.65 10.02 2.66
CA SER A 69 3.89 10.71 3.07
C SER A 69 3.67 12.12 3.62
N SER A 70 2.43 12.58 3.73
CA SER A 70 2.12 13.86 4.36
C SER A 70 2.30 13.79 5.87
N PHE A 71 2.80 14.85 6.46
CA PHE A 71 3.14 14.97 7.89
C PHE A 71 4.38 14.20 8.32
N CYS A 72 5.12 13.58 7.39
CA CYS A 72 6.39 12.93 7.71
C CYS A 72 7.46 13.90 8.27
N GLU A 73 7.31 15.21 8.04
CA GLU A 73 8.18 16.25 8.58
C GLU A 73 8.02 16.50 10.07
N LEU A 74 6.95 15.98 10.68
CA LEU A 74 6.72 16.14 12.11
C LEU A 74 7.68 15.24 12.90
N ASP A 75 8.14 15.76 14.04
CA ASP A 75 8.96 14.98 14.97
C ASP A 75 8.05 14.11 15.84
N PHE A 76 8.08 12.82 15.61
CA PHE A 76 7.33 11.84 16.40
C PHE A 76 8.11 11.29 17.59
N ASN A 77 9.37 11.72 17.80
CA ASN A 77 10.27 11.19 18.82
C ASN A 77 10.34 9.64 18.85
N ASP A 78 10.18 9.03 17.69
CA ASP A 78 10.24 7.57 17.52
C ASP A 78 11.47 7.22 16.66
N PRO A 79 12.55 6.65 17.26
CA PRO A 79 13.75 6.31 16.52
C PRO A 79 13.52 5.15 15.53
N GLU A 80 12.37 4.50 15.58
CA GLU A 80 12.04 3.34 14.76
C GLU A 80 10.69 3.52 14.05
N LEU A 81 10.60 4.62 13.28
CA LEU A 81 9.37 4.97 12.56
C LEU A 81 8.91 3.86 11.61
N MET A 82 9.84 3.24 10.91
CA MET A 82 9.54 2.15 9.98
C MET A 82 10.04 0.81 10.53
N LYS A 83 9.11 -0.04 10.93
CA LYS A 83 9.39 -1.37 11.49
C LYS A 83 8.79 -2.43 10.56
N LEU A 84 9.49 -3.54 10.42
CA LEU A 84 8.95 -4.73 9.80
C LEU A 84 8.41 -5.65 10.90
N ARG A 85 7.15 -6.00 10.84
CA ARG A 85 6.55 -6.98 11.74
C ARG A 85 6.56 -8.35 11.08
N ILE A 86 6.99 -9.35 11.82
CA ILE A 86 7.10 -10.74 11.36
C ILE A 86 6.62 -11.68 12.47
N HIS A 87 5.90 -12.73 12.08
CA HIS A 87 5.50 -13.76 13.02
C HIS A 87 6.74 -14.46 13.62
N PRO A 88 6.82 -14.72 14.96
CA PRO A 88 8.00 -15.30 15.61
C PRO A 88 8.45 -16.63 15.00
N GLU A 89 7.51 -17.50 14.62
CA GLU A 89 7.84 -18.79 13.99
C GLU A 89 8.48 -18.64 12.61
N ASP A 90 8.07 -17.63 11.84
CA ASP A 90 8.69 -17.34 10.56
C ASP A 90 10.08 -16.72 10.76
N ALA A 91 10.22 -15.78 11.70
CA ALA A 91 11.52 -15.21 12.06
C ALA A 91 12.53 -16.29 12.46
N LYS A 92 12.11 -17.27 13.27
CA LYS A 92 12.94 -18.41 13.68
C LYS A 92 13.42 -19.25 12.49
N MET A 93 12.56 -19.48 11.49
CA MET A 93 12.93 -20.24 10.28
C MET A 93 14.05 -19.56 9.47
N TYR A 94 14.13 -18.23 9.56
CA TYR A 94 15.13 -17.43 8.83
C TYR A 94 16.27 -16.94 9.74
N ASN A 95 16.38 -17.45 10.98
CA ASN A 95 17.38 -17.06 11.99
C ASN A 95 17.39 -15.54 12.25
N ILE A 96 16.22 -14.92 12.30
CA ILE A 96 16.04 -13.50 12.56
C ILE A 96 15.69 -13.32 14.04
N ASN A 97 16.47 -12.54 14.76
CA ASN A 97 16.20 -12.16 16.14
C ASN A 97 15.28 -10.92 16.18
N ASP A 98 14.57 -10.76 17.29
CA ASP A 98 13.77 -9.55 17.53
C ASP A 98 14.64 -8.30 17.52
N GLY A 99 14.25 -7.28 16.74
CA GLY A 99 15.02 -6.07 16.54
C GLY A 99 16.21 -6.18 15.57
N ALA A 100 16.44 -7.35 14.96
CA ALA A 100 17.53 -7.54 14.00
C ALA A 100 17.34 -6.72 12.73
N GLU A 101 18.45 -6.24 12.17
CA GLU A 101 18.46 -5.64 10.83
C GLU A 101 18.40 -6.74 9.77
N VAL A 102 17.44 -6.64 8.88
CA VAL A 102 17.17 -7.57 7.79
C VAL A 102 17.12 -6.84 6.47
N GLU A 103 17.29 -7.58 5.39
CA GLU A 103 16.99 -7.11 4.05
C GLU A 103 15.78 -7.86 3.49
N ILE A 104 14.78 -7.12 3.07
CA ILE A 104 13.66 -7.65 2.27
C ILE A 104 13.90 -7.29 0.81
N TYR A 105 13.67 -8.22 -0.11
CA TYR A 105 14.01 -8.02 -1.51
C TYR A 105 13.15 -8.86 -2.46
N ASN A 106 13.07 -8.39 -3.69
CA ASN A 106 12.54 -9.12 -4.84
C ASN A 106 13.29 -8.70 -6.11
N ASP A 107 12.80 -9.09 -7.29
CA ASP A 107 13.45 -8.78 -8.58
C ASP A 107 13.51 -7.27 -8.91
N ARG A 108 12.74 -6.44 -8.20
CA ARG A 108 12.69 -4.99 -8.43
C ARG A 108 13.68 -4.21 -7.58
N GLY A 109 13.94 -4.68 -6.37
CA GLY A 109 14.84 -4.00 -5.46
C GLY A 109 14.98 -4.67 -4.11
N SER A 110 15.65 -3.98 -3.19
CA SER A 110 15.81 -4.39 -1.81
C SER A 110 15.73 -3.20 -0.85
N VAL A 111 15.32 -3.47 0.37
CA VAL A 111 15.21 -2.48 1.46
C VAL A 111 15.74 -3.09 2.75
N LYS A 112 16.61 -2.35 3.46
CA LYS A 112 17.05 -2.71 4.80
C LYS A 112 16.10 -2.15 5.83
N ILE A 113 15.70 -2.98 6.79
CA ILE A 113 14.69 -2.62 7.79
C ILE A 113 14.89 -3.46 9.05
N LYS A 114 14.51 -2.94 10.22
CA LYS A 114 14.54 -3.73 11.46
C LYS A 114 13.27 -4.56 11.60
N ALA A 115 13.45 -5.84 11.86
CA ALA A 115 12.36 -6.80 12.05
C ALA A 115 12.01 -6.97 13.53
N TYR A 116 10.72 -6.91 13.85
CA TYR A 116 10.19 -7.10 15.19
C TYR A 116 9.16 -8.22 15.21
N TYR A 117 9.16 -8.99 16.28
CA TYR A 117 8.21 -10.06 16.47
C TYR A 117 6.80 -9.51 16.72
N ASP A 118 5.84 -10.11 16.06
CA ASP A 118 4.43 -9.78 16.23
C ASP A 118 3.60 -11.05 15.95
N ASP A 119 3.01 -11.63 16.97
CA ASP A 119 2.22 -12.86 16.90
C ASP A 119 0.81 -12.63 16.31
N GLU A 120 0.39 -11.38 16.17
CA GLU A 120 -0.85 -11.01 15.45
C GLU A 120 -0.65 -11.02 13.92
N VAL A 121 0.59 -11.00 13.43
CA VAL A 121 0.89 -11.09 11.99
C VAL A 121 0.69 -12.53 11.52
N GLN A 122 -0.08 -12.70 10.46
CA GLN A 122 -0.27 -14.03 9.86
C GLN A 122 1.05 -14.58 9.32
N ARG A 123 1.29 -15.87 9.52
CA ARG A 123 2.46 -16.57 8.96
C ARG A 123 2.51 -16.45 7.43
N GLY A 124 3.70 -16.29 6.89
CA GLY A 124 3.92 -16.03 5.46
C GLY A 124 3.62 -14.59 5.05
N THR A 125 3.43 -13.69 6.02
CA THR A 125 3.19 -12.26 5.78
C THR A 125 4.20 -11.42 6.55
N LEU A 126 4.64 -10.33 5.93
CA LEU A 126 5.42 -9.26 6.54
C LEU A 126 4.61 -7.98 6.51
N VAL A 127 4.62 -7.20 7.57
CA VAL A 127 3.84 -5.96 7.66
C VAL A 127 4.76 -4.80 8.03
N THR A 128 4.66 -3.70 7.30
CA THR A 128 5.25 -2.41 7.65
C THR A 128 4.22 -1.31 7.55
N LEU A 129 4.37 -0.25 8.34
CA LEU A 129 3.41 0.85 8.38
C LEU A 129 4.06 2.13 7.86
N GLY A 130 3.26 2.90 7.12
CA GLY A 130 3.64 4.20 6.59
C GLY A 130 4.51 4.14 5.34
N VAL A 131 4.46 5.24 4.58
CA VAL A 131 5.35 5.51 3.46
C VAL A 131 6.20 6.71 3.88
N TRP A 132 7.26 6.41 4.63
CA TRP A 132 8.15 7.42 5.20
C TRP A 132 9.10 7.99 4.15
N TRP A 133 9.51 9.23 4.32
CA TRP A 133 10.59 9.80 3.50
C TRP A 133 11.88 9.03 3.71
N GLN A 134 12.71 8.96 2.69
CA GLN A 134 13.99 8.24 2.75
C GLN A 134 14.86 8.69 3.94
N SER A 135 14.86 9.97 4.26
CA SER A 135 15.59 10.51 5.42
C SER A 135 15.11 10.00 6.78
N GLN A 136 13.92 9.40 6.83
CA GLN A 136 13.29 8.86 8.05
C GLN A 136 13.19 7.33 8.02
N SER A 137 13.59 6.73 6.91
CA SER A 137 13.63 5.29 6.73
C SER A 137 14.91 4.70 7.34
N SER A 138 14.86 3.43 7.73
CA SER A 138 16.04 2.67 8.12
C SER A 138 17.03 2.47 6.98
N ASP A 139 16.58 2.60 5.74
CA ASP A 139 17.42 2.68 4.55
C ASP A 139 17.28 4.07 3.91
N PRO A 140 18.23 4.99 4.14
CA PRO A 140 18.13 6.37 3.65
C PRO A 140 18.29 6.48 2.12
N HIS A 141 18.60 5.39 1.45
CA HIS A 141 18.85 5.38 0.01
C HIS A 141 17.69 4.81 -0.80
N VAL A 142 16.79 4.04 -0.16
CA VAL A 142 15.75 3.29 -0.86
C VAL A 142 14.41 3.40 -0.11
N ALA A 143 13.37 3.82 -0.82
CA ALA A 143 12.01 3.79 -0.29
C ALA A 143 11.40 2.39 -0.41
N ILE A 144 10.46 2.06 0.49
CA ILE A 144 9.73 0.78 0.48
C ILE A 144 9.06 0.49 -0.88
N ASN A 145 8.69 1.52 -1.61
CA ASN A 145 8.10 1.42 -2.94
C ASN A 145 9.05 0.83 -4.01
N ALA A 146 10.35 0.71 -3.72
CA ALA A 146 11.27 -0.02 -4.62
C ALA A 146 10.86 -1.50 -4.80
N LEU A 147 10.08 -2.05 -3.86
CA LEU A 147 9.59 -3.42 -3.91
C LEU A 147 8.25 -3.57 -4.63
N THR A 148 7.53 -2.48 -4.91
CA THR A 148 6.20 -2.52 -5.53
C THR A 148 6.28 -2.59 -7.05
N ALA A 149 5.24 -3.15 -7.69
CA ALA A 149 5.15 -3.26 -9.13
C ALA A 149 4.34 -2.10 -9.73
N ALA A 150 4.78 -1.57 -10.86
CA ALA A 150 3.98 -0.65 -11.69
C ALA A 150 3.05 -1.44 -12.62
N ARG A 151 2.25 -2.33 -12.04
CA ARG A 151 1.36 -3.24 -12.76
C ARG A 151 -0.09 -2.86 -12.45
N PRO A 152 -0.93 -2.56 -13.45
CA PRO A 152 -2.34 -2.26 -13.21
C PRO A 152 -3.15 -3.55 -12.99
N THR A 153 -4.34 -3.39 -12.42
CA THR A 153 -5.35 -4.44 -12.41
C THR A 153 -5.87 -4.72 -13.83
N ASP A 154 -6.45 -5.88 -14.02
CA ASP A 154 -6.93 -6.38 -15.32
C ASP A 154 -8.04 -5.51 -15.96
N GLN A 155 -9.03 -5.08 -15.21
CA GLN A 155 -10.18 -4.33 -15.72
C GLN A 155 -10.19 -2.85 -15.31
N GLY A 156 -9.98 -2.58 -14.02
CA GLY A 156 -10.11 -1.23 -13.48
C GLY A 156 -8.87 -0.36 -13.64
N TRP A 157 -7.75 -0.90 -14.12
CA TRP A 157 -6.45 -0.21 -14.27
C TRP A 157 -5.95 0.47 -12.98
N GLY A 158 -6.46 -0.01 -11.83
CA GLY A 158 -5.98 0.42 -10.52
C GLY A 158 -4.59 -0.14 -10.21
N SER A 159 -3.95 0.40 -9.18
CA SER A 159 -2.64 -0.06 -8.73
C SER A 159 -2.74 -1.43 -8.06
N THR A 160 -1.75 -2.31 -8.32
CA THR A 160 -1.60 -3.60 -7.64
C THR A 160 -0.44 -3.60 -6.63
N PHE A 161 -0.23 -2.47 -5.95
CA PHE A 161 0.92 -2.30 -5.05
C PHE A 161 0.87 -3.18 -3.78
N TYR A 162 -0.25 -3.85 -3.50
CA TYR A 162 -0.35 -4.88 -2.47
C TYR A 162 -0.08 -6.30 -2.99
N ASP A 163 0.02 -6.51 -4.30
CA ASP A 163 0.38 -7.79 -4.90
C ASP A 163 1.90 -7.99 -4.90
N VAL A 164 2.52 -7.79 -3.74
CA VAL A 164 3.97 -7.82 -3.57
C VAL A 164 4.36 -9.01 -2.71
N GLN A 165 5.25 -9.83 -3.25
CA GLN A 165 5.95 -10.83 -2.47
C GLN A 165 7.45 -10.50 -2.38
N VAL A 166 8.06 -10.90 -1.28
CA VAL A 166 9.46 -10.64 -1.00
C VAL A 166 10.16 -11.84 -0.36
N HIS A 167 11.45 -11.91 -0.57
CA HIS A 167 12.37 -12.70 0.25
C HIS A 167 12.83 -11.87 1.44
N ILE A 168 13.31 -12.55 2.48
CA ILE A 168 13.93 -11.92 3.65
C ILE A 168 15.24 -12.62 3.97
N ARG A 169 16.26 -11.86 4.36
CA ARG A 169 17.51 -12.39 4.88
C ARG A 169 18.03 -11.57 6.05
N ASN A 170 18.67 -12.24 7.00
CA ASN A 170 19.40 -11.60 8.09
C ASN A 170 20.67 -10.94 7.54
N LEU A 171 21.03 -9.77 8.07
CA LEU A 171 22.25 -9.04 7.69
C LEU A 171 23.41 -9.24 8.66
N LEU A 172 23.26 -10.14 9.66
CA LEU A 172 24.31 -10.51 10.62
C LEU A 172 25.30 -11.48 10.02
#